data_fe7f5abfbda0c6bc715d28755398b434
#
_entry.id   fe7f5abfbda0c6bc715d28755398b434
#
_cell.length_a   1.000
_cell.length_b   1.000
_cell.length_c   1.000
_cell.angle_alpha   90.00
_cell.angle_beta   90.00
_cell.angle_gamma   90.00
#
_symmetry.space_group_name_H-M   'P 1'
#
loop_
_entity.id
_entity.type
_entity.pdbx_description
1 polymer ?
#
loop_
_entity_poly.entity_id
_entity_poly.type
_entity_poly.pdbx_seq_one_letter_code
_entity_poly.pdbx_strand_id
1 'polypeptide(L)'
;MSENDKLEKRKRRTRSICILITVLFITVMLIMPLLSIIASSLKEGFSFYIKSITTPYVLSALKVTIIATVAAVVINTLFGIIAAWLLTRFDFKGKQVLATLIDIPFSISPVIVGLAFLMTFGRLGFFYPVIRWFNEFTGSNIRIAFAIPGVVLATIFVTFP
;
A
#
# COMPACT_ATOMS: atom_id res chain seq x y z
N MET A 1 41.95 -30.74 20.86
CA MET A 1 40.72 -30.10 20.37
C MET A 1 40.02 -29.55 21.59
N SER A 2 40.09 -28.24 21.80
CA SER A 2 39.64 -27.57 23.03
C SER A 2 38.09 -27.69 23.15
N GLU A 3 37.61 -27.76 24.39
CA GLU A 3 36.17 -27.79 24.71
C GLU A 3 35.42 -26.57 24.08
N ASN A 4 36.09 -25.42 24.00
CA ASN A 4 35.61 -24.21 23.33
C ASN A 4 35.37 -24.45 21.81
N ASP A 5 36.22 -25.19 21.11
CA ASP A 5 36.03 -25.50 19.67
C ASP A 5 34.78 -26.34 19.43
N LYS A 6 34.46 -27.26 20.34
CA LYS A 6 33.25 -28.08 20.26
C LYS A 6 31.98 -27.25 20.50
N LEU A 7 32.02 -26.32 21.45
CA LEU A 7 30.92 -25.42 21.75
C LEU A 7 30.65 -24.44 20.61
N GLU A 8 31.69 -23.90 20.00
CA GLU A 8 31.54 -23.01 18.83
C GLU A 8 30.97 -23.75 17.62
N LYS A 9 31.45 -24.94 17.32
CA LYS A 9 30.91 -25.78 16.23
C LYS A 9 29.43 -26.12 16.47
N ARG A 10 29.06 -26.43 17.71
CA ARG A 10 27.66 -26.71 18.08
C ARG A 10 26.76 -25.46 17.90
N LYS A 11 27.20 -24.31 18.38
CA LYS A 11 26.48 -23.03 18.20
C LYS A 11 26.29 -22.69 16.71
N ARG A 12 27.37 -22.86 15.92
CA ARG A 12 27.33 -22.60 14.48
C ARG A 12 26.37 -23.55 13.76
N ARG A 13 26.35 -24.82 14.11
CA ARG A 13 25.43 -25.81 13.55
C ARG A 13 23.98 -25.51 13.91
N THR A 14 23.70 -25.22 15.17
CA THR A 14 22.34 -24.83 15.61
C THR A 14 21.86 -23.59 14.91
N ARG A 15 22.70 -22.58 14.78
CA ARG A 15 22.38 -21.34 14.03
C ARG A 15 22.04 -21.65 12.56
N SER A 16 22.86 -22.48 11.91
CA SER A 16 22.61 -22.85 10.49
C SER A 16 21.31 -23.64 10.33
N ILE A 17 20.98 -24.53 11.26
CA ILE A 17 19.72 -25.29 11.24
C ILE A 17 18.54 -24.37 11.45
N CYS A 18 18.60 -23.44 12.40
CA CYS A 18 17.53 -22.46 12.62
C CYS A 18 17.31 -21.57 11.39
N ILE A 19 18.40 -21.09 10.78
CA ILE A 19 18.30 -20.29 9.53
C ILE A 19 17.67 -21.12 8.42
N LEU A 20 18.11 -22.36 8.23
CA LEU A 20 17.56 -23.24 7.20
C LEU A 20 16.06 -23.48 7.39
N ILE A 21 15.63 -23.79 8.62
CA ILE A 21 14.22 -24.00 8.95
C ILE A 21 13.41 -22.73 8.68
N THR A 22 13.91 -21.58 9.10
CA THR A 22 13.22 -20.29 8.89
C THR A 22 13.10 -19.97 7.41
N VAL A 23 14.18 -20.11 6.65
CA VAL A 23 14.18 -19.86 5.20
C VAL A 23 13.23 -20.83 4.49
N LEU A 24 13.28 -22.11 4.84
CA LEU A 24 12.39 -23.13 4.27
C LEU A 24 10.91 -22.78 4.57
N PHE A 25 10.59 -22.44 5.81
CA PHE A 25 9.24 -22.08 6.22
C PHE A 25 8.72 -20.87 5.45
N ILE A 26 9.52 -19.78 5.38
CA ILE A 26 9.15 -18.57 4.64
C ILE A 26 8.97 -18.89 3.15
N THR A 27 9.89 -19.67 2.56
CA THR A 27 9.84 -20.06 1.15
C THR A 27 8.57 -20.86 0.84
N VAL A 28 8.24 -21.84 1.67
CA VAL A 28 7.00 -22.64 1.50
C VAL A 28 5.77 -21.74 1.66
N MET A 29 5.74 -20.87 2.67
CA MET A 29 4.62 -19.99 2.94
C MET A 29 4.37 -18.95 1.83
N LEU A 30 5.43 -18.54 1.12
CA LEU A 30 5.32 -17.63 -0.02
C LEU A 30 5.01 -18.36 -1.34
N ILE A 31 5.71 -19.47 -1.59
CA ILE A 31 5.62 -20.15 -2.89
C ILE A 31 4.32 -20.96 -3.01
N MET A 32 3.85 -21.60 -1.93
CA MET A 32 2.64 -22.42 -1.99
C MET A 32 1.40 -21.64 -2.42
N PRO A 33 1.06 -20.46 -1.86
CA PRO A 33 -0.06 -19.66 -2.33
C PRO A 33 0.11 -19.20 -3.78
N LEU A 34 1.32 -18.81 -4.17
CA LEU A 34 1.62 -18.41 -5.55
C LEU A 34 1.37 -19.55 -6.55
N LEU A 35 1.90 -20.73 -6.27
CA LEU A 35 1.66 -21.92 -7.09
C LEU A 35 0.18 -22.30 -7.15
N SER A 36 -0.53 -22.18 -6.02
CA SER A 36 -1.97 -22.45 -5.96
C SER A 36 -2.77 -21.49 -6.84
N ILE A 37 -2.42 -20.20 -6.82
CA ILE A 37 -3.06 -19.19 -7.68
C ILE A 37 -2.80 -19.50 -9.15
N ILE A 38 -1.53 -19.76 -9.52
CA ILE A 38 -1.17 -20.07 -10.91
C ILE A 38 -1.87 -21.35 -11.39
N ALA A 39 -1.83 -22.41 -10.58
CA ALA A 39 -2.47 -23.68 -10.90
C ALA A 39 -3.99 -23.52 -11.05
N SER A 40 -4.62 -22.76 -10.16
CA SER A 40 -6.06 -22.50 -10.22
C SER A 40 -6.44 -21.64 -11.43
N SER A 41 -5.63 -20.65 -11.77
CA SER A 41 -5.85 -19.77 -12.92
C SER A 41 -5.77 -20.51 -14.26
N LEU A 42 -4.96 -21.58 -14.34
CA LEU A 42 -4.74 -22.34 -15.55
C LEU A 42 -5.62 -23.60 -15.65
N LYS A 43 -6.38 -23.96 -14.60
CA LYS A 43 -7.22 -25.17 -14.58
C LYS A 43 -8.24 -25.24 -15.73
N GLU A 44 -8.82 -24.11 -16.09
CA GLU A 44 -9.83 -24.02 -17.17
C GLU A 44 -9.21 -23.72 -18.54
N GLY A 45 -7.89 -23.74 -18.62
CA GLY A 45 -7.15 -23.53 -19.86
C GLY A 45 -6.70 -22.09 -20.08
N PHE A 46 -5.63 -21.95 -20.83
CA PHE A 46 -5.01 -20.65 -21.12
C PHE A 46 -5.94 -19.68 -21.87
N SER A 47 -6.80 -20.20 -22.73
CA SER A 47 -7.79 -19.40 -23.47
C SER A 47 -8.80 -18.75 -22.54
N PHE A 48 -9.28 -19.48 -21.53
CA PHE A 48 -10.19 -18.95 -20.52
C PHE A 48 -9.51 -17.88 -19.66
N TYR A 49 -8.26 -18.09 -19.28
CA TYR A 49 -7.45 -17.12 -18.55
C TYR A 49 -7.34 -15.78 -19.28
N ILE A 50 -6.97 -15.82 -20.58
CA ILE A 50 -6.89 -14.60 -21.41
C ILE A 50 -8.24 -13.90 -21.52
N LYS A 51 -9.31 -14.67 -21.75
CA LYS A 51 -10.67 -14.11 -21.84
C LYS A 51 -11.10 -13.45 -20.53
N SER A 52 -10.74 -14.02 -19.40
CA SER A 52 -11.06 -13.46 -18.07
C SER A 52 -10.34 -12.14 -17.80
N ILE A 53 -9.06 -12.03 -18.18
CA ILE A 53 -8.27 -10.78 -18.00
C ILE A 53 -8.76 -9.69 -18.94
N THR A 54 -9.23 -10.04 -20.14
CA THR A 54 -9.72 -9.06 -21.13
C THR A 54 -11.17 -8.64 -20.91
N THR A 55 -11.82 -9.10 -19.84
CA THR A 55 -13.17 -8.62 -19.52
C THR A 55 -13.19 -7.12 -19.26
N PRO A 56 -14.22 -6.39 -19.69
CA PRO A 56 -14.31 -4.93 -19.48
C PRO A 56 -14.20 -4.53 -18.02
N TYR A 57 -14.66 -5.37 -17.11
CA TYR A 57 -14.56 -5.16 -15.67
C TYR A 57 -13.10 -5.15 -15.18
N VAL A 58 -12.32 -6.17 -15.59
CA VAL A 58 -10.90 -6.29 -15.21
C VAL A 58 -10.08 -5.16 -15.83
N LEU A 59 -10.34 -4.82 -17.09
CA LEU A 59 -9.68 -3.70 -17.75
C LEU A 59 -9.97 -2.36 -17.07
N SER A 60 -11.20 -2.14 -16.62
CA SER A 60 -11.57 -0.95 -15.85
C SER A 60 -10.87 -0.91 -14.50
N ALA A 61 -10.79 -2.04 -13.79
CA ALA A 61 -10.07 -2.14 -12.52
C ALA A 61 -8.57 -1.87 -12.70
N LEU A 62 -7.94 -2.44 -13.74
CA LEU A 62 -6.56 -2.17 -14.12
C LEU A 62 -6.31 -0.68 -14.39
N LYS A 63 -7.18 -0.06 -15.17
CA LYS A 63 -7.09 1.39 -15.46
C LYS A 63 -7.13 2.22 -14.18
N VAL A 64 -8.06 1.93 -13.27
CA VAL A 64 -8.15 2.64 -11.99
C VAL A 64 -6.89 2.44 -11.16
N THR A 65 -6.38 1.21 -11.09
CA THR A 65 -5.14 0.90 -10.35
C THR A 65 -3.94 1.65 -10.92
N ILE A 66 -3.76 1.65 -12.25
CA ILE A 66 -2.65 2.35 -12.91
C ILE A 66 -2.75 3.88 -12.64
N ILE A 67 -3.93 4.46 -12.80
CA ILE A 67 -4.14 5.90 -12.55
C ILE A 67 -3.82 6.22 -11.08
N ALA A 68 -4.34 5.43 -10.15
CA ALA A 68 -4.11 5.65 -8.73
C ALA A 68 -2.62 5.51 -8.36
N THR A 69 -1.95 4.48 -8.89
CA THR A 69 -0.53 4.26 -8.64
C THR A 69 0.34 5.39 -9.20
N VAL A 70 0.15 5.77 -10.46
CA VAL A 70 0.93 6.86 -11.07
C VAL A 70 0.71 8.18 -10.33
N ALA A 71 -0.54 8.51 -10.02
CA ALA A 71 -0.86 9.73 -9.27
C ALA A 71 -0.22 9.70 -7.87
N ALA A 72 -0.32 8.58 -7.15
CA ALA A 72 0.28 8.44 -5.83
C ALA A 72 1.81 8.54 -5.89
N VAL A 73 2.47 7.87 -6.83
CA VAL A 73 3.94 7.94 -7.00
C VAL A 73 4.39 9.37 -7.28
N VAL A 74 3.76 10.05 -8.22
CA VAL A 74 4.13 11.44 -8.56
C VAL A 74 3.96 12.37 -7.36
N ILE A 75 2.79 12.34 -6.73
CA ILE A 75 2.47 13.23 -5.61
C ILE A 75 3.37 12.92 -4.42
N ASN A 76 3.50 11.65 -4.02
CA ASN A 76 4.32 11.26 -2.87
C ASN A 76 5.80 11.52 -3.10
N THR A 77 6.30 11.35 -4.33
CA THR A 77 7.69 11.68 -4.66
C THR A 77 7.94 13.19 -4.51
N LEU A 78 7.07 14.03 -5.05
CA LEU A 78 7.22 15.48 -4.95
C LEU A 78 7.16 15.95 -3.49
N PHE A 79 6.12 15.57 -2.76
CA PHE A 79 5.97 15.96 -1.37
C PHE A 79 7.01 15.32 -0.47
N GLY A 80 7.38 14.05 -0.70
CA GLY A 80 8.39 13.33 0.05
C GLY A 80 9.77 13.97 -0.09
N ILE A 81 10.18 14.38 -1.29
CA ILE A 81 11.44 15.10 -1.51
C ILE A 81 11.43 16.44 -0.77
N ILE A 82 10.33 17.20 -0.86
CA ILE A 82 10.20 18.48 -0.16
C ILE A 82 10.25 18.27 1.35
N ALA A 83 9.51 17.30 1.88
CA ALA A 83 9.49 16.97 3.30
C ALA A 83 10.86 16.50 3.81
N ALA A 84 11.51 15.61 3.08
CA ALA A 84 12.84 15.11 3.42
C ALA A 84 13.88 16.26 3.42
N TRP A 85 13.84 17.12 2.41
CA TRP A 85 14.72 18.28 2.34
C TRP A 85 14.49 19.27 3.48
N LEU A 86 13.21 19.56 3.79
CA LEU A 86 12.83 20.45 4.89
C LEU A 86 13.29 19.88 6.24
N LEU A 87 13.04 18.60 6.49
CA LEU A 87 13.40 17.93 7.74
C LEU A 87 14.91 17.74 7.92
N THR A 88 15.68 17.59 6.85
CA THR A 88 17.12 17.37 6.94
C THR A 88 17.93 18.66 6.97
N ARG A 89 17.49 19.67 6.19
CA ARG A 89 18.28 20.89 5.97
C ARG A 89 17.98 22.01 6.95
N PHE A 90 16.78 22.05 7.50
CA PHE A 90 16.34 23.17 8.36
C PHE A 90 16.04 22.70 9.78
N ASP A 91 16.44 23.53 10.75
CA ASP A 91 16.06 23.40 12.15
C ASP A 91 15.03 24.48 12.47
N PHE A 92 13.78 24.06 12.70
CA PHE A 92 12.67 24.95 13.02
C PHE A 92 11.83 24.40 14.17
N LYS A 93 11.12 25.31 14.85
CA LYS A 93 10.20 24.93 15.93
C LYS A 93 9.03 24.12 15.33
N GLY A 94 8.83 22.89 15.81
CA GLY A 94 7.79 22.00 15.28
C GLY A 94 8.26 20.92 14.29
N LYS A 95 9.58 20.85 13.98
CA LYS A 95 10.18 19.82 13.14
C LYS A 95 9.78 18.40 13.57
N GLN A 96 9.79 18.14 14.87
CA GLN A 96 9.45 16.83 15.42
C GLN A 96 7.95 16.52 15.27
N VAL A 97 7.09 17.54 15.40
CA VAL A 97 5.65 17.40 15.18
C VAL A 97 5.37 17.06 13.71
N LEU A 98 6.04 17.74 12.78
CA LEU A 98 5.91 17.47 11.35
C LEU A 98 6.37 16.05 11.00
N ALA A 99 7.51 15.59 11.53
CA ALA A 99 7.99 14.22 11.36
C ALA A 99 6.95 13.20 11.86
N THR A 100 6.44 13.40 13.08
CA THR A 100 5.40 12.53 13.65
C THR A 100 4.12 12.51 12.79
N LEU A 101 3.71 13.66 12.25
CA LEU A 101 2.55 13.75 11.35
C LEU A 101 2.73 12.95 10.07
N ILE A 102 3.94 12.94 9.51
CA ILE A 102 4.29 12.15 8.33
C ILE A 102 4.22 10.64 8.64
N ASP A 103 4.60 10.23 9.85
CA ASP A 103 4.60 8.83 10.26
C ASP A 103 3.20 8.30 10.64
N ILE A 104 2.21 9.18 10.88
CA ILE A 104 0.83 8.78 11.24
C ILE A 104 0.21 7.80 10.23
N PRO A 105 0.25 8.05 8.91
CA PRO A 105 -0.35 7.14 7.93
C PRO A 105 0.21 5.72 8.01
N PHE A 106 1.49 5.56 8.29
CA PHE A 106 2.14 4.26 8.45
C PHE A 106 1.63 3.48 9.69
N SER A 107 1.27 4.21 10.74
CA SER A 107 0.81 3.63 12.00
C SER A 107 -0.66 3.20 11.98
N ILE A 108 -1.44 3.67 11.01
CA ILE A 108 -2.89 3.42 10.92
C ILE A 108 -3.16 2.30 9.91
N SER A 109 -4.02 1.34 10.28
CA SER A 109 -4.45 0.30 9.35
C SER A 109 -5.12 0.90 8.10
N PRO A 110 -4.78 0.45 6.88
CA PRO A 110 -5.43 0.90 5.65
C PRO A 110 -6.95 0.74 5.64
N VAL A 111 -7.48 -0.23 6.39
CA VAL A 111 -8.94 -0.43 6.54
C VAL A 111 -9.56 0.73 7.31
N ILE A 112 -8.93 1.17 8.40
CA ILE A 112 -9.39 2.31 9.20
C ILE A 112 -9.30 3.59 8.37
N VAL A 113 -8.22 3.77 7.61
CA VAL A 113 -8.07 4.90 6.67
C VAL A 113 -9.21 4.92 5.67
N GLY A 114 -9.50 3.79 5.01
CA GLY A 114 -10.60 3.68 4.06
C GLY A 114 -11.95 4.05 4.67
N LEU A 115 -12.24 3.56 5.89
CA LEU A 115 -13.46 3.90 6.62
C LEU A 115 -13.51 5.39 6.97
N ALA A 116 -12.41 5.96 7.47
CA ALA A 116 -12.31 7.38 7.77
C ALA A 116 -12.57 8.25 6.53
N PHE A 117 -12.03 7.88 5.36
CA PHE A 117 -12.31 8.58 4.10
C PHE A 117 -13.78 8.48 3.70
N LEU A 118 -14.42 7.32 3.88
CA LEU A 118 -15.85 7.18 3.62
C LEU A 118 -16.71 8.05 4.55
N MET A 119 -16.35 8.10 5.83
CA MET A 119 -17.05 8.95 6.81
C MET A 119 -16.79 10.43 6.58
N THR A 120 -15.66 10.80 6.01
CA THR A 120 -15.27 12.19 5.75
C THR A 120 -15.85 12.72 4.44
N PHE A 121 -15.74 11.94 3.36
CA PHE A 121 -16.09 12.34 2.00
C PHE A 121 -17.35 11.66 1.44
N GLY A 122 -17.95 10.73 2.21
CA GLY A 122 -19.19 10.07 1.86
C GLY A 122 -20.39 11.02 1.90
N ARG A 123 -21.55 10.55 1.44
CA ARG A 123 -22.80 11.36 1.39
C ARG A 123 -23.25 11.90 2.75
N LEU A 124 -22.90 11.24 3.83
CA LEU A 124 -23.16 11.67 5.21
C LEU A 124 -21.91 12.28 5.87
N GLY A 125 -20.85 12.50 5.10
CA GLY A 125 -19.57 12.94 5.59
C GLY A 125 -19.50 14.45 5.80
N PHE A 126 -18.55 14.85 6.68
CA PHE A 126 -18.35 16.25 7.06
C PHE A 126 -18.03 17.14 5.86
N PHE A 127 -17.30 16.68 4.85
CA PHE A 127 -16.95 17.45 3.67
C PHE A 127 -17.95 17.34 2.52
N TYR A 128 -19.04 16.58 2.67
CA TYR A 128 -20.03 16.44 1.61
C TYR A 128 -20.69 17.78 1.21
N PRO A 129 -21.05 18.69 2.13
CA PRO A 129 -21.62 20.00 1.78
C PRO A 129 -20.66 20.85 0.93
N VAL A 130 -19.34 20.77 1.23
CA VAL A 130 -18.30 21.50 0.50
C VAL A 130 -18.17 20.96 -0.92
N ILE A 131 -18.16 19.63 -1.08
CA ILE A 131 -18.09 18.96 -2.39
C ILE A 131 -19.33 19.31 -3.22
N ARG A 132 -20.48 19.31 -2.59
CA ARG A 132 -21.75 19.68 -3.24
C ARG A 132 -21.74 21.14 -3.70
N TRP A 133 -21.36 22.07 -2.86
CA TRP A 133 -21.19 23.48 -3.20
C TRP A 133 -20.23 23.69 -4.37
N PHE A 134 -19.09 23.00 -4.34
CA PHE A 134 -18.10 23.04 -5.44
C PHE A 134 -18.67 22.50 -6.75
N ASN A 135 -19.42 21.41 -6.71
CA ASN A 135 -20.08 20.84 -7.87
C ASN A 135 -21.14 21.77 -8.46
N GLU A 136 -21.95 22.42 -7.61
CA GLU A 136 -22.93 23.40 -8.02
C GLU A 136 -22.27 24.64 -8.65
N PHE A 137 -21.14 25.10 -8.09
CA PHE A 137 -20.41 26.26 -8.62
C PHE A 137 -19.70 25.97 -9.94
N THR A 138 -19.14 24.77 -10.12
CA THR A 138 -18.31 24.41 -11.28
C THR A 138 -19.11 23.67 -12.36
N GLY A 139 -20.37 23.31 -12.11
CA GLY A 139 -21.17 22.47 -13.00
C GLY A 139 -20.65 21.03 -13.14
N SER A 140 -19.74 20.63 -12.25
CA SER A 140 -19.09 19.31 -12.24
C SER A 140 -19.89 18.33 -11.38
N ASN A 141 -19.70 17.02 -11.61
CA ASN A 141 -20.30 15.98 -10.78
C ASN A 141 -19.18 15.13 -10.15
N ILE A 142 -18.33 15.79 -9.36
CA ILE A 142 -17.21 15.14 -8.69
C ILE A 142 -17.75 14.36 -7.51
N ARG A 143 -17.48 13.05 -7.50
CA ARG A 143 -17.70 12.15 -6.37
C ARG A 143 -16.36 11.68 -5.89
N ILE A 144 -16.09 11.79 -4.58
CA ILE A 144 -14.85 11.30 -3.97
C ILE A 144 -15.08 9.90 -3.45
N ALA A 145 -16.13 9.69 -2.65
CA ALA A 145 -16.45 8.36 -2.14
C ALA A 145 -16.90 7.42 -3.26
N PHE A 146 -16.38 6.20 -3.27
CA PHE A 146 -16.64 5.14 -4.27
C PHE A 146 -16.30 5.56 -5.72
N ALA A 147 -15.36 6.48 -5.90
CA ALA A 147 -14.90 6.96 -7.20
C ALA A 147 -13.37 7.01 -7.27
N ILE A 148 -12.84 7.16 -8.48
CA ILE A 148 -11.37 7.21 -8.71
C ILE A 148 -10.65 8.21 -7.82
N PRO A 149 -11.14 9.45 -7.61
CA PRO A 149 -10.48 10.41 -6.72
C PRO A 149 -10.33 9.91 -5.29
N GLY A 150 -11.31 9.18 -4.76
CA GLY A 150 -11.24 8.62 -3.42
C GLY A 150 -10.17 7.53 -3.29
N VAL A 151 -10.07 6.67 -4.31
CA VAL A 151 -9.02 5.64 -4.37
C VAL A 151 -7.63 6.29 -4.43
N VAL A 152 -7.47 7.30 -5.27
CA VAL A 152 -6.20 8.05 -5.40
C VAL A 152 -5.82 8.70 -4.08
N LEU A 153 -6.73 9.43 -3.44
CA LEU A 153 -6.48 10.08 -2.15
C LEU A 153 -6.10 9.09 -1.04
N ALA A 154 -6.84 7.99 -0.93
CA ALA A 154 -6.54 6.94 0.05
C ALA A 154 -5.18 6.30 -0.21
N THR A 155 -4.84 6.02 -1.49
CA THR A 155 -3.55 5.46 -1.87
C THR A 155 -2.42 6.42 -1.53
N ILE A 156 -2.53 7.71 -1.88
CA ILE A 156 -1.55 8.75 -1.55
C ILE A 156 -1.33 8.78 -0.03
N PHE A 157 -2.39 8.83 0.74
CA PHE A 157 -2.31 8.93 2.20
C PHE A 157 -1.61 7.71 2.83
N VAL A 158 -1.97 6.49 2.40
CA VAL A 158 -1.41 5.25 2.98
C VAL A 158 0.05 5.04 2.57
N THR A 159 0.45 5.50 1.37
CA THR A 159 1.80 5.29 0.82
C THR A 159 2.71 6.51 0.97
N PHE A 160 2.27 7.55 1.67
CA PHE A 160 3.01 8.81 1.84
C PHE A 160 4.32 8.68 2.63
N PRO A 161 4.44 7.88 3.70
CA PRO A 161 5.67 7.75 4.51
C PRO A 161 6.88 7.20 3.76
#